data_09502ecc1e8c599ec7b0ccfad9580e8c
#
_entry.id   09502ecc1e8c599ec7b0ccfad9580e8c
#
_cell.length_a   1.000
_cell.length_b   1.000
_cell.length_c   1.000
_cell.angle_alpha   90.00
_cell.angle_beta   90.00
_cell.angle_gamma   90.00
#
_symmetry.space_group_name_H-M   'P 1'
#
loop_
_entity.id
_entity.type
_entity.pdbx_description
1 polymer ?
#
loop_
_entity_poly.entity_id
_entity_poly.type
_entity_poly.pdbx_seq_one_letter_code
_entity_poly.pdbx_strand_id
1 'polypeptide(L)'
;YLEDALAPDDTVAWQELSVELGEELVLAGDKLFTNDSAVLRRGLAAGLANSVVVNLQEYKSIVDVVEFVALAKKRNYQVVFAAAEQETNDSFIADLAVALGADFVKFGALARGERLAKYNRLLSISRRLENFF
;
A
#
# COMPACT_ATOMS: atom_id res chain seq x y z
N TYR A 1 -12.87 1.84 -3.55
CA TYR A 1 -11.77 1.22 -2.79
C TYR A 1 -12.35 0.38 -1.64
N LEU A 2 -12.03 -0.89 -1.61
CA LEU A 2 -12.38 -1.83 -0.53
C LEU A 2 -11.08 -2.42 0.04
N GLU A 3 -10.93 -2.38 1.36
CA GLU A 3 -9.78 -2.92 2.06
C GLU A 3 -10.24 -4.01 3.02
N ASP A 4 -9.57 -5.17 2.98
CA ASP A 4 -9.87 -6.34 3.80
C ASP A 4 -11.37 -6.67 3.86
N ALA A 5 -12.01 -6.67 2.70
CA ALA A 5 -13.46 -6.85 2.57
C ALA A 5 -13.95 -8.20 3.09
N LEU A 6 -13.07 -9.20 3.13
CA LEU A 6 -13.34 -10.57 3.54
C LEU A 6 -12.28 -11.07 4.52
N ALA A 7 -12.56 -12.18 5.19
CA ALA A 7 -11.58 -12.80 6.08
C ALA A 7 -10.30 -13.20 5.31
N PRO A 8 -9.10 -13.02 5.87
CA PRO A 8 -7.85 -13.26 5.14
C PRO A 8 -7.60 -14.74 4.81
N ASP A 9 -8.27 -15.66 5.47
CA ASP A 9 -8.20 -17.10 5.24
C ASP A 9 -9.27 -17.61 4.26
N ASP A 10 -10.29 -16.80 3.93
CA ASP A 10 -11.31 -17.16 2.94
C ASP A 10 -10.84 -16.87 1.51
N THR A 11 -9.87 -17.66 1.05
CA THR A 11 -9.29 -17.50 -0.29
C THR A 11 -10.28 -17.73 -1.42
N VAL A 12 -11.32 -18.54 -1.20
CA VAL A 12 -12.35 -18.81 -2.23
C VAL A 12 -13.20 -17.55 -2.43
N ALA A 13 -13.73 -16.97 -1.36
CA ALA A 13 -14.52 -15.75 -1.47
C ALA A 13 -13.69 -14.57 -2.00
N TRP A 14 -12.39 -14.46 -1.65
CA TRP A 14 -11.49 -13.47 -2.23
C TRP A 14 -11.30 -13.65 -3.74
N GLN A 15 -11.19 -14.88 -4.24
CA GLN A 15 -11.10 -15.13 -5.68
C GLN A 15 -12.38 -14.73 -6.40
N GLU A 16 -13.54 -15.12 -5.86
CA GLU A 16 -14.86 -14.75 -6.42
C GLU A 16 -15.02 -13.24 -6.48
N LEU A 17 -14.71 -12.53 -5.36
CA LEU A 17 -14.76 -11.08 -5.29
C LEU A 17 -13.81 -10.42 -6.31
N SER A 18 -12.59 -10.96 -6.46
CA SER A 18 -11.60 -10.42 -7.38
C SER A 18 -12.00 -10.59 -8.84
N VAL A 19 -12.65 -11.71 -9.19
CA VAL A 19 -13.18 -11.95 -10.54
C VAL A 19 -14.37 -11.04 -10.83
N GLU A 20 -15.26 -10.83 -9.86
CA GLU A 20 -16.49 -10.07 -10.05
C GLU A 20 -16.26 -8.57 -10.08
N LEU A 21 -15.43 -8.03 -9.18
CA LEU A 21 -15.28 -6.59 -8.97
C LEU A 21 -13.86 -6.06 -9.22
N GLY A 22 -12.89 -6.91 -9.51
CA GLY A 22 -11.49 -6.48 -9.63
C GLY A 22 -11.18 -5.56 -10.81
N GLU A 23 -12.03 -5.52 -11.84
CA GLU A 23 -11.88 -4.56 -12.94
C GLU A 23 -12.50 -3.18 -12.62
N GLU A 24 -13.46 -3.13 -11.68
CA GLU A 24 -14.19 -1.90 -11.34
C GLU A 24 -13.67 -1.24 -10.07
N LEU A 25 -13.13 -2.04 -9.14
CA LEU A 25 -12.74 -1.60 -7.81
C LEU A 25 -11.28 -1.88 -7.49
N VAL A 26 -10.70 -1.02 -6.66
CA VAL A 26 -9.45 -1.32 -5.96
C VAL A 26 -9.77 -2.21 -4.77
N LEU A 27 -9.39 -3.47 -4.87
CA LEU A 27 -9.53 -4.47 -3.82
C LEU A 27 -8.18 -4.62 -3.11
N ALA A 28 -8.03 -4.02 -1.94
CA ALA A 28 -6.78 -3.95 -1.22
C ALA A 28 -6.71 -4.99 -0.09
N GLY A 29 -5.62 -5.75 -0.07
CA GLY A 29 -5.30 -6.65 1.03
C GLY A 29 -4.24 -6.05 1.95
N ASP A 30 -4.59 -5.80 3.20
CA ASP A 30 -3.68 -5.50 4.31
C ASP A 30 -3.42 -6.79 5.11
N LYS A 31 -4.41 -7.26 5.84
CA LYS A 31 -4.31 -8.52 6.61
C LYS A 31 -4.28 -9.76 5.72
N LEU A 32 -4.82 -9.67 4.51
CA LEU A 32 -4.75 -10.73 3.51
C LEU A 32 -3.31 -11.12 3.18
N PHE A 33 -2.39 -10.15 3.09
CA PHE A 33 -0.99 -10.39 2.69
C PHE A 33 0.00 -10.29 3.84
N THR A 34 -0.42 -9.80 5.01
CA THR A 34 0.38 -9.73 6.27
C THR A 34 1.78 -9.16 6.10
N ASN A 35 2.01 -8.29 5.11
CA ASN A 35 3.33 -7.73 4.75
C ASN A 35 4.44 -8.79 4.61
N ASP A 36 4.07 -10.01 4.19
CA ASP A 36 4.96 -11.15 3.97
C ASP A 36 5.01 -11.49 2.47
N SER A 37 6.22 -11.43 1.91
CA SER A 37 6.44 -11.71 0.49
C SER A 37 6.08 -13.15 0.08
N ALA A 38 6.14 -14.13 1.00
CA ALA A 38 5.73 -15.50 0.70
C ALA A 38 4.21 -15.65 0.67
N VAL A 39 3.52 -14.96 1.58
CA VAL A 39 2.05 -14.88 1.57
C VAL A 39 1.58 -14.15 0.31
N LEU A 40 2.21 -13.02 -0.01
CA LEU A 40 1.90 -12.27 -1.23
C LEU A 40 2.08 -13.13 -2.50
N ARG A 41 3.19 -13.88 -2.64
CA ARG A 41 3.39 -14.76 -3.80
C ARG A 41 2.25 -15.76 -3.99
N ARG A 42 1.75 -16.36 -2.90
CA ARG A 42 0.62 -17.28 -2.96
C ARG A 42 -0.67 -16.57 -3.37
N GLY A 43 -0.94 -15.40 -2.79
CA GLY A 43 -2.10 -14.59 -3.15
C GLY A 43 -2.10 -14.13 -4.61
N LEU A 44 -0.94 -13.66 -5.10
CA LEU A 44 -0.74 -13.29 -6.50
C LEU A 44 -0.96 -14.48 -7.46
N ALA A 45 -0.51 -15.67 -7.09
CA ALA A 45 -0.72 -16.87 -7.88
C ALA A 45 -2.19 -17.33 -7.90
N ALA A 46 -2.91 -17.07 -6.83
CA ALA A 46 -4.31 -17.39 -6.68
C ALA A 46 -5.25 -16.28 -7.21
N GLY A 47 -4.73 -15.13 -7.63
CA GLY A 47 -5.54 -14.01 -8.13
C GLY A 47 -6.38 -13.32 -7.06
N LEU A 48 -5.85 -13.23 -5.82
CA LEU A 48 -6.55 -12.58 -4.72
C LEU A 48 -6.31 -11.07 -4.73
N ALA A 49 -7.35 -10.26 -4.66
CA ALA A 49 -7.27 -8.80 -4.68
C ALA A 49 -6.61 -8.24 -5.96
N ASN A 50 -6.36 -6.94 -6.03
CA ASN A 50 -5.59 -6.28 -7.07
C ASN A 50 -4.70 -5.15 -6.52
N SER A 51 -4.66 -5.00 -5.20
CA SER A 51 -3.88 -4.00 -4.51
C SER A 51 -3.34 -4.54 -3.18
N VAL A 52 -2.17 -4.03 -2.76
CA VAL A 52 -1.53 -4.35 -1.48
C VAL A 52 -1.42 -3.10 -0.62
N VAL A 53 -1.56 -3.27 0.69
CA VAL A 53 -1.29 -2.20 1.66
C VAL A 53 0.10 -2.43 2.26
N VAL A 54 0.88 -1.38 2.34
CA VAL A 54 2.24 -1.36 2.91
C VAL A 54 2.25 -0.51 4.16
N ASN A 55 2.45 -1.14 5.31
CA ASN A 55 2.62 -0.48 6.59
C ASN A 55 4.06 -0.68 7.07
N LEU A 56 4.88 0.39 7.07
CA LEU A 56 6.32 0.29 7.36
C LEU A 56 6.65 -0.35 8.70
N GLN A 57 5.78 -0.22 9.69
CA GLN A 57 6.03 -0.76 11.03
C GLN A 57 5.97 -2.30 11.09
N GLU A 58 5.40 -2.93 10.07
CA GLU A 58 5.26 -4.39 9.99
C GLU A 58 6.44 -5.08 9.29
N TYR A 59 7.38 -4.30 8.73
CA TYR A 59 8.57 -4.83 8.07
C TYR A 59 9.81 -4.73 8.97
N LYS A 60 10.73 -5.68 8.80
CA LYS A 60 12.00 -5.71 9.54
C LYS A 60 13.03 -4.72 8.97
N SER A 61 12.95 -4.44 7.68
CA SER A 61 13.86 -3.54 6.99
C SER A 61 13.21 -2.85 5.80
N ILE A 62 13.82 -1.75 5.34
CA ILE A 62 13.39 -1.07 4.10
C ILE A 62 13.63 -1.95 2.87
N VAL A 63 14.60 -2.86 2.91
CA VAL A 63 14.85 -3.81 1.82
C VAL A 63 13.64 -4.73 1.63
N ASP A 64 13.06 -5.23 2.73
CA ASP A 64 11.87 -6.07 2.68
C ASP A 64 10.68 -5.32 2.05
N VAL A 65 10.53 -4.03 2.36
CA VAL A 65 9.50 -3.17 1.74
C VAL A 65 9.71 -3.05 0.23
N VAL A 66 10.95 -2.77 -0.18
CA VAL A 66 11.31 -2.63 -1.62
C VAL A 66 11.02 -3.93 -2.36
N GLU A 67 11.40 -5.07 -1.80
CA GLU A 67 11.15 -6.39 -2.41
C GLU A 67 9.66 -6.71 -2.50
N PHE A 68 8.89 -6.42 -1.45
CA PHE A 68 7.45 -6.63 -1.43
C PHE A 68 6.74 -5.78 -2.48
N VAL A 69 7.05 -4.48 -2.54
CA VAL A 69 6.49 -3.56 -3.55
C VAL A 69 6.88 -3.97 -4.97
N ALA A 70 8.15 -4.32 -5.20
CA ALA A 70 8.61 -4.79 -6.50
C ALA A 70 7.87 -6.06 -6.94
N LEU A 71 7.60 -6.98 -6.01
CA LEU A 71 6.85 -8.20 -6.28
C LEU A 71 5.40 -7.89 -6.67
N ALA A 72 4.71 -7.00 -5.95
CA ALA A 72 3.34 -6.57 -6.25
C ALA A 72 3.26 -5.90 -7.63
N LYS A 73 4.14 -4.93 -7.88
CA LYS A 73 4.17 -4.19 -9.16
C LYS A 73 4.49 -5.08 -10.37
N LYS A 74 5.33 -6.09 -10.22
CA LYS A 74 5.62 -7.07 -11.28
C LYS A 74 4.38 -7.83 -11.74
N ARG A 75 3.34 -7.85 -10.95
CA ARG A 75 2.04 -8.49 -11.24
C ARG A 75 0.91 -7.49 -11.46
N ASN A 76 1.26 -6.22 -11.70
CA ASN A 76 0.33 -5.10 -11.91
C ASN A 76 -0.62 -4.84 -10.74
N TYR A 77 -0.23 -5.20 -9.52
CA TYR A 77 -0.97 -4.80 -8.32
C TYR A 77 -0.68 -3.35 -7.98
N GLN A 78 -1.72 -2.64 -7.59
CA GLN A 78 -1.59 -1.30 -7.03
C GLN A 78 -0.99 -1.36 -5.64
N VAL A 79 -0.30 -0.31 -5.24
CA VAL A 79 0.39 -0.21 -3.95
C VAL A 79 -0.13 0.98 -3.17
N VAL A 80 -0.59 0.71 -1.96
CA VAL A 80 -1.09 1.72 -1.01
C VAL A 80 -0.12 1.81 0.15
N PHE A 81 0.49 2.97 0.40
CA PHE A 81 1.26 3.19 1.61
C PHE A 81 0.36 3.71 2.72
N ALA A 82 0.28 2.98 3.83
CA ALA A 82 -0.53 3.32 4.99
C ALA A 82 0.33 3.73 6.18
N ALA A 83 0.00 4.86 6.79
CA ALA A 83 0.57 5.25 8.08
C ALA A 83 -0.09 4.44 9.20
N ALA A 84 0.66 4.16 10.25
CA ALA A 84 0.15 3.49 11.43
C ALA A 84 -0.80 4.38 12.25
N GLU A 85 -1.49 3.81 13.22
CA GLU A 85 -2.35 4.58 14.14
C GLU A 85 -1.53 5.51 15.04
N GLN A 86 -0.39 5.02 15.51
CA GLN A 86 0.56 5.77 16.34
C GLN A 86 1.69 6.30 15.47
N GLU A 87 1.64 7.56 15.14
CA GLU A 87 2.58 8.22 14.23
C GLU A 87 3.37 9.33 14.94
N THR A 88 4.52 9.66 14.33
CA THR A 88 5.35 10.79 14.69
C THR A 88 5.35 11.83 13.58
N ASN A 89 6.03 12.96 13.79
CA ASN A 89 6.22 13.97 12.74
C ASN A 89 7.24 13.54 11.66
N ASP A 90 7.79 12.34 11.72
CA ASP A 90 8.61 11.77 10.66
C ASP A 90 7.81 11.65 9.35
N SER A 91 8.41 12.04 8.25
CA SER A 91 7.78 12.06 6.92
C SER A 91 8.41 11.09 5.93
N PHE A 92 9.32 10.23 6.36
CA PHE A 92 10.07 9.32 5.50
C PHE A 92 9.16 8.41 4.66
N ILE A 93 8.01 7.98 5.21
CA ILE A 93 7.03 7.18 4.48
C ILE A 93 6.53 7.88 3.20
N ALA A 94 6.44 9.20 3.20
CA ALA A 94 6.04 9.96 2.01
C ALA A 94 7.12 9.93 0.92
N ASP A 95 8.40 10.06 1.31
CA ASP A 95 9.53 9.92 0.37
C ASP A 95 9.59 8.52 -0.22
N LEU A 96 9.43 7.50 0.62
CA LEU A 96 9.48 6.12 0.19
C LEU A 96 8.30 5.75 -0.72
N ALA A 97 7.10 6.21 -0.41
CA ALA A 97 5.92 6.01 -1.24
C ALA A 97 6.12 6.57 -2.66
N VAL A 98 6.65 7.78 -2.77
CA VAL A 98 6.95 8.38 -4.08
C VAL A 98 8.09 7.63 -4.77
N ALA A 99 9.17 7.30 -4.07
CA ALA A 99 10.33 6.62 -4.63
C ALA A 99 9.99 5.24 -5.19
N LEU A 100 9.06 4.52 -4.55
CA LEU A 100 8.61 3.19 -4.98
C LEU A 100 7.37 3.26 -5.89
N GLY A 101 6.92 4.47 -6.28
CA GLY A 101 5.81 4.67 -7.19
C GLY A 101 4.49 4.14 -6.63
N ALA A 102 4.16 4.46 -5.39
CA ALA A 102 2.86 4.12 -4.80
C ALA A 102 1.72 4.72 -5.63
N ASP A 103 0.64 3.96 -5.76
CA ASP A 103 -0.57 4.43 -6.46
C ASP A 103 -1.45 5.26 -5.52
N PHE A 104 -1.44 4.91 -4.24
CA PHE A 104 -2.21 5.63 -3.21
C PHE A 104 -1.43 5.76 -1.91
N VAL A 105 -1.84 6.74 -1.11
CA VAL A 105 -1.38 6.90 0.28
C VAL A 105 -2.58 7.04 1.22
N LYS A 106 -2.46 6.45 2.40
CA LYS A 106 -3.48 6.47 3.45
C LYS A 106 -2.82 6.91 4.76
N PHE A 107 -2.64 8.23 4.94
CA PHE A 107 -1.95 8.82 6.10
C PHE A 107 -2.90 9.38 7.17
N GLY A 108 -4.19 9.07 7.04
CA GLY A 108 -5.23 9.53 7.96
C GLY A 108 -5.75 10.93 7.66
N ALA A 109 -6.62 11.45 8.52
CA ALA A 109 -7.24 12.75 8.32
C ALA A 109 -6.26 13.92 8.49
N LEU A 110 -6.52 15.03 7.81
CA LEU A 110 -5.71 16.26 7.83
C LEU A 110 -5.92 17.07 9.13
N ALA A 111 -5.92 16.43 10.28
CA ALA A 111 -6.30 17.04 11.55
C ALA A 111 -5.22 17.04 12.64
N ARG A 112 -4.09 16.34 12.44
CA ARG A 112 -3.01 16.20 13.42
C ARG A 112 -1.66 16.48 12.78
N GLY A 113 -0.73 17.04 13.55
CA GLY A 113 0.60 17.45 13.09
C GLY A 113 1.39 16.31 12.46
N GLU A 114 1.37 15.15 13.09
CA GLU A 114 2.06 13.95 12.63
C GLU A 114 1.53 13.41 11.27
N ARG A 115 0.27 13.64 10.97
CA ARG A 115 -0.34 13.32 9.67
C ARG A 115 -0.08 14.40 8.64
N LEU A 116 -0.22 15.66 9.03
CA LEU A 116 0.05 16.80 8.16
C LEU A 116 1.52 16.84 7.69
N ALA A 117 2.47 16.42 8.51
CA ALA A 117 3.89 16.35 8.14
C ALA A 117 4.08 15.51 6.85
N LYS A 118 3.40 14.38 6.72
CA LYS A 118 3.47 13.49 5.57
C LYS A 118 2.85 14.10 4.32
N TYR A 119 1.67 14.72 4.44
CA TYR A 119 1.03 15.42 3.32
C TYR A 119 1.82 16.65 2.87
N ASN A 120 2.36 17.42 3.81
CA ASN A 120 3.23 18.56 3.49
C ASN A 120 4.52 18.11 2.79
N ARG A 121 5.03 16.92 3.15
CA ARG A 121 6.18 16.32 2.45
C ARG A 121 5.82 15.95 1.02
N LEU A 122 4.69 15.33 0.77
CA LEU A 122 4.21 15.04 -0.59
C LEU A 122 4.08 16.31 -1.42
N LEU A 123 3.48 17.37 -0.86
CA LEU A 123 3.38 18.67 -1.55
C LEU A 123 4.77 19.26 -1.86
N SER A 124 5.73 19.13 -0.95
CA SER A 124 7.10 19.58 -1.19
C SER A 124 7.79 18.80 -2.30
N ILE A 125 7.55 17.49 -2.38
CA ILE A 125 8.08 16.63 -3.46
C ILE A 125 7.43 17.01 -4.79
N SER A 126 6.10 17.15 -4.86
CA SER A 126 5.36 17.55 -6.06
C SER A 126 5.90 18.85 -6.65
N ARG A 127 6.03 19.90 -5.82
CA ARG A 127 6.59 21.20 -6.25
C ARG A 127 8.01 21.09 -6.80
N ARG A 128 8.83 20.19 -6.27
CA ARG A 128 10.18 19.95 -6.80
C ARG A 128 10.15 19.28 -8.16
N LEU A 129 9.29 18.29 -8.33
CA LEU A 129 9.14 17.58 -9.62
C LEU A 129 8.60 18.50 -10.71
N GLU A 130 7.63 19.38 -10.42
CA GLU A 130 7.11 20.38 -11.35
C GLU A 130 8.19 21.36 -11.86
N ASN A 131 9.23 21.63 -11.05
CA ASN A 131 10.33 22.51 -11.46
C ASN A 131 11.43 21.78 -12.25
N PHE A 132 11.34 20.45 -12.42
CA PHE A 132 12.31 19.65 -13.19
C PHE A 132 11.83 19.34 -14.61
N PHE A 133 10.56 19.57 -14.89
CA PHE A 133 9.93 19.38 -16.21
C PHE A 133 9.36 20.69 -16.75
#